data_339d5b801186d190c24562e8d9b0edc7
#
_entry.id   339d5b801186d190c24562e8d9b0edc7
#
_cell.length_a   1.000
_cell.length_b   1.000
_cell.length_c   1.000
_cell.angle_alpha   90.00
_cell.angle_beta   90.00
_cell.angle_gamma   90.00
#
_symmetry.space_group_name_H-M   'P 1'
#
loop_
_entity.id
_entity.type
_entity.pdbx_description
1 polymer ?
#
loop_
_entity_poly.entity_id
_entity_poly.type
_entity_poly.pdbx_seq_one_letter_code
_entity_poly.pdbx_strand_id
1 'polypeptide(L)'
;PALAGGVNVDSNSTSEPPAYAGGSDKTIMLTTYPPGDASAIDQRAENEMSAVIDVIKKVRNIRAEMNISTAIKFTVHIAADAGVQEVFTANKAQILKLAKAEDLVIGSELDVPRASAKAVTNDARLAVPLEGLIDFDVERARLTNQIAKLTEERTRLDAQLSNANFVDRAPAEKVTELRGRSAELGHQIDTLNINLEALR
;
A
#
# COMPACT_ATOMS: atom_id res chain seq x y z
N PRO A 1 -60.06 23.26 60.53
CA PRO A 1 -59.18 22.10 60.50
C PRO A 1 -58.99 21.72 59.04
N ALA A 2 -57.87 22.01 58.54
CA ALA A 2 -57.45 21.59 57.21
C ALA A 2 -55.95 21.22 57.29
N LEU A 3 -55.68 19.97 57.03
CA LEU A 3 -54.30 19.45 56.94
C LEU A 3 -53.88 19.48 55.48
N ALA A 4 -52.84 20.24 55.17
CA ALA A 4 -52.16 20.21 53.89
C ALA A 4 -50.87 19.37 54.09
N GLY A 5 -50.88 18.17 53.52
CA GLY A 5 -49.68 17.34 53.40
C GLY A 5 -48.93 17.65 52.09
N GLY A 6 -47.76 18.30 52.21
CA GLY A 6 -46.88 18.49 51.07
C GLY A 6 -46.08 17.22 50.86
N VAL A 7 -46.20 16.63 49.67
CA VAL A 7 -45.32 15.55 49.17
C VAL A 7 -44.07 16.18 48.59
N ASN A 8 -42.96 15.95 49.29
CA ASN A 8 -41.65 16.33 48.78
C ASN A 8 -41.17 15.22 47.82
N VAL A 9 -41.07 15.51 46.54
CA VAL A 9 -40.57 14.58 45.55
C VAL A 9 -39.11 14.89 45.35
N ASP A 10 -38.26 14.21 46.11
CA ASP A 10 -36.84 14.18 45.86
C ASP A 10 -36.52 13.32 44.64
N SER A 11 -36.58 13.97 43.50
CA SER A 11 -36.14 13.40 42.20
C SER A 11 -34.71 13.80 41.92
N ASN A 12 -33.73 13.08 42.44
CA ASN A 12 -32.44 13.02 41.81
C ASN A 12 -31.67 11.74 42.23
N SER A 13 -32.16 10.59 41.82
CA SER A 13 -31.36 9.37 41.83
C SER A 13 -30.76 9.20 40.43
N THR A 14 -29.67 9.92 40.15
CA THR A 14 -28.75 9.51 39.08
C THR A 14 -28.11 8.21 39.56
N SER A 15 -28.62 7.08 39.06
CA SER A 15 -27.97 5.79 39.21
C SER A 15 -26.64 5.81 38.46
N GLU A 16 -25.56 5.99 39.19
CA GLU A 16 -24.23 5.69 38.63
C GLU A 16 -24.20 4.24 38.16
N PRO A 17 -23.68 3.96 36.97
CA PRO A 17 -23.51 2.59 36.52
C PRO A 17 -22.52 1.86 37.46
N PRO A 18 -22.69 0.55 37.70
CA PRO A 18 -21.83 -0.21 38.62
C PRO A 18 -20.36 -0.12 38.17
N ALA A 19 -19.48 0.25 39.12
CA ALA A 19 -18.05 0.27 38.91
C ALA A 19 -17.55 -1.15 38.59
N TYR A 20 -16.94 -1.32 37.42
CA TYR A 20 -16.27 -2.56 37.04
C TYR A 20 -14.97 -2.67 37.86
N ALA A 21 -14.89 -3.70 38.71
CA ALA A 21 -13.71 -3.99 39.49
C ALA A 21 -12.51 -4.31 38.57
N GLY A 22 -11.52 -3.41 38.51
CA GLY A 22 -10.23 -3.61 37.88
C GLY A 22 -9.93 -2.78 36.62
N GLY A 23 -10.82 -1.87 36.19
CA GLY A 23 -10.57 -0.93 35.08
C GLY A 23 -10.56 0.51 35.55
N SER A 24 -9.95 1.42 34.78
CA SER A 24 -10.13 2.85 34.98
C SER A 24 -11.62 3.17 34.96
N ASP A 25 -12.11 3.96 35.92
CA ASP A 25 -13.52 4.27 36.19
C ASP A 25 -14.28 4.93 35.01
N LYS A 26 -13.60 5.18 33.89
CA LYS A 26 -14.17 5.76 32.69
C LYS A 26 -13.89 4.88 31.46
N THR A 27 -14.93 4.42 30.81
CA THR A 27 -14.77 3.78 29.52
C THR A 27 -14.41 4.83 28.46
N ILE A 28 -13.69 4.43 27.42
CA ILE A 28 -13.33 5.31 26.30
C ILE A 28 -14.56 6.00 25.65
N MET A 29 -15.72 5.38 25.73
CA MET A 29 -16.98 5.89 25.19
C MET A 29 -17.59 7.05 26.02
N LEU A 30 -17.20 7.18 27.29
CA LEU A 30 -17.67 8.24 28.20
C LEU A 30 -16.61 9.31 28.46
N THR A 31 -15.44 9.16 27.85
CA THR A 31 -14.34 10.10 28.00
C THR A 31 -14.39 11.13 26.88
N THR A 32 -14.13 12.39 27.18
CA THR A 32 -13.95 13.43 26.17
C THR A 32 -12.77 13.05 25.28
N TYR A 33 -12.92 13.17 23.94
CA TYR A 33 -11.84 12.95 23.01
C TYR A 33 -10.66 13.86 23.38
N PRO A 34 -9.44 13.31 23.55
CA PRO A 34 -8.30 14.14 23.94
C PRO A 34 -8.00 15.18 22.87
N PRO A 35 -7.75 16.45 23.25
CA PRO A 35 -7.33 17.45 22.29
C PRO A 35 -6.00 17.05 21.68
N GLY A 36 -5.82 17.38 20.39
CA GLY A 36 -4.54 17.17 19.71
C GLY A 36 -3.45 18.02 20.35
N ASP A 37 -2.30 17.41 20.61
CA ASP A 37 -1.11 18.10 21.11
C ASP A 37 -0.08 18.24 19.98
N ALA A 38 0.03 19.43 19.41
CA ALA A 38 0.99 19.70 18.37
C ALA A 38 2.46 19.57 18.82
N SER A 39 2.73 19.68 20.13
CA SER A 39 4.08 19.50 20.67
C SER A 39 4.54 18.05 20.71
N ALA A 40 3.59 17.09 20.59
CA ALA A 40 3.87 15.66 20.51
C ALA A 40 4.26 15.20 19.09
N ILE A 41 4.19 16.09 18.09
CA ILE A 41 4.58 15.77 16.71
C ILE A 41 6.10 15.75 16.61
N ASP A 42 6.68 14.59 16.33
CA ASP A 42 8.10 14.42 16.00
C ASP A 42 8.25 14.21 14.50
N GLN A 43 8.59 15.29 13.78
CA GLN A 43 8.75 15.26 12.31
C GLN A 43 9.85 14.30 11.87
N ARG A 44 10.88 14.10 12.68
CA ARG A 44 11.95 13.15 12.38
C ARG A 44 11.42 11.72 12.45
N ALA A 45 10.72 11.38 13.52
CA ALA A 45 10.11 10.05 13.69
C ALA A 45 9.08 9.76 12.58
N GLU A 46 8.30 10.76 12.17
CA GLU A 46 7.37 10.63 11.04
C GLU A 46 8.08 10.33 9.72
N ASN A 47 9.16 11.05 9.42
CA ASN A 47 9.96 10.83 8.21
C ASN A 47 10.62 9.44 8.21
N GLU A 48 11.22 9.04 9.33
CA GLU A 48 11.84 7.72 9.50
C GLU A 48 10.80 6.60 9.31
N MET A 49 9.63 6.74 9.91
CA MET A 49 8.55 5.75 9.76
C MET A 49 7.97 5.75 8.35
N SER A 50 7.87 6.91 7.69
CA SER A 50 7.44 6.99 6.29
C SER A 50 8.37 6.21 5.36
N ALA A 51 9.69 6.33 5.52
CA ALA A 51 10.67 5.55 4.76
C ALA A 51 10.48 4.04 4.96
N VAL A 52 10.25 3.59 6.21
CA VAL A 52 9.97 2.18 6.52
C VAL A 52 8.69 1.69 5.84
N ILE A 53 7.62 2.48 5.93
CA ILE A 53 6.33 2.16 5.30
C ILE A 53 6.47 2.05 3.78
N ASP A 54 7.22 2.94 3.15
CA ASP A 54 7.40 2.95 1.70
C ASP A 54 8.20 1.74 1.21
N VAL A 55 9.23 1.32 1.94
CA VAL A 55 9.94 0.05 1.69
C VAL A 55 8.97 -1.13 1.75
N ILE A 56 8.16 -1.23 2.81
CA ILE A 56 7.18 -2.32 2.97
C ILE A 56 6.17 -2.33 1.80
N LYS A 57 5.65 -1.17 1.41
CA LYS A 57 4.72 -1.03 0.27
C LYS A 57 5.37 -1.50 -1.03
N LYS A 58 6.61 -1.06 -1.31
CA LYS A 58 7.32 -1.46 -2.54
C LYS A 58 7.59 -2.96 -2.59
N VAL A 59 8.01 -3.59 -1.49
CA VAL A 59 8.19 -5.04 -1.44
C VAL A 59 6.87 -5.78 -1.67
N ARG A 60 5.77 -5.30 -1.11
CA ARG A 60 4.43 -5.87 -1.35
C ARG A 60 4.00 -5.70 -2.82
N ASN A 61 4.31 -4.57 -3.44
CA ASN A 61 4.01 -4.34 -4.85
C ASN A 61 4.81 -5.31 -5.75
N ILE A 62 6.13 -5.46 -5.52
CA ILE A 62 6.94 -6.45 -6.23
C ILE A 62 6.32 -7.84 -6.10
N ARG A 63 5.91 -8.24 -4.90
CA ARG A 63 5.26 -9.53 -4.66
C ARG A 63 3.98 -9.70 -5.49
N ALA A 64 3.14 -8.66 -5.55
CA ALA A 64 1.90 -8.68 -6.31
C ALA A 64 2.15 -8.71 -7.83
N GLU A 65 3.07 -7.88 -8.33
CA GLU A 65 3.43 -7.77 -9.74
C GLU A 65 4.04 -9.08 -10.28
N MET A 66 4.90 -9.71 -9.47
CA MET A 66 5.55 -10.98 -9.80
C MET A 66 4.73 -12.21 -9.37
N ASN A 67 3.49 -12.00 -8.89
CA ASN A 67 2.59 -13.07 -8.45
C ASN A 67 3.23 -14.06 -7.45
N ILE A 68 4.10 -13.57 -6.57
CA ILE A 68 4.79 -14.36 -5.55
C ILE A 68 3.83 -14.61 -4.38
N SER A 69 3.56 -15.89 -4.08
CA SER A 69 2.70 -16.29 -2.95
C SER A 69 3.23 -15.72 -1.62
N THR A 70 2.32 -15.33 -0.72
CA THR A 70 2.67 -14.86 0.64
C THR A 70 3.27 -15.94 1.53
N ALA A 71 3.14 -17.22 1.13
CA ALA A 71 3.79 -18.35 1.80
C ALA A 71 5.29 -18.44 1.49
N ILE A 72 5.71 -17.93 0.32
CA ILE A 72 7.11 -17.92 -0.09
C ILE A 72 7.78 -16.69 0.55
N LYS A 73 8.85 -16.93 1.30
CA LYS A 73 9.70 -15.89 1.87
C LYS A 73 10.95 -15.72 1.02
N PHE A 74 11.46 -14.50 0.98
CA PHE A 74 12.65 -14.16 0.20
C PHE A 74 13.44 -13.06 0.88
N THR A 75 14.73 -12.95 0.50
CA THR A 75 15.61 -11.88 0.95
C THR A 75 15.35 -10.60 0.16
N VAL A 76 15.29 -9.47 0.86
CA VAL A 76 15.18 -8.14 0.26
C VAL A 76 16.51 -7.43 0.41
N HIS A 77 17.06 -6.93 -0.68
CA HIS A 77 18.25 -6.10 -0.68
C HIS A 77 17.84 -4.62 -0.73
N ILE A 78 18.44 -3.82 0.14
CA ILE A 78 18.18 -2.37 0.24
C ILE A 78 19.49 -1.63 0.16
N ALA A 79 19.59 -0.68 -0.75
CA ALA A 79 20.68 0.28 -0.79
C ALA A 79 20.14 1.66 -0.40
N ALA A 80 20.78 2.27 0.59
CA ALA A 80 20.42 3.57 1.12
C ALA A 80 21.64 4.29 1.71
N ASP A 81 21.49 5.58 2.01
CA ASP A 81 22.51 6.35 2.73
C ASP A 81 22.63 5.90 4.19
N ALA A 82 23.79 6.14 4.81
CA ALA A 82 24.14 5.62 6.14
C ALA A 82 23.08 5.90 7.22
N GLY A 83 22.52 7.13 7.29
CA GLY A 83 21.49 7.47 8.26
C GLY A 83 20.18 6.69 8.06
N VAL A 84 19.82 6.43 6.81
CA VAL A 84 18.62 5.65 6.46
C VAL A 84 18.83 4.15 6.71
N GLN A 85 20.07 3.66 6.51
CA GLN A 85 20.43 2.28 6.85
C GLN A 85 20.24 1.98 8.34
N GLU A 86 20.57 2.93 9.24
CA GLU A 86 20.34 2.81 10.68
C GLU A 86 18.84 2.69 10.98
N VAL A 87 18.00 3.49 10.33
CA VAL A 87 16.53 3.44 10.47
C VAL A 87 16.00 2.06 10.05
N PHE A 88 16.43 1.55 8.90
CA PHE A 88 15.99 0.22 8.43
C PHE A 88 16.51 -0.90 9.31
N THR A 89 17.73 -0.78 9.84
CA THR A 89 18.30 -1.75 10.75
C THR A 89 17.54 -1.81 12.08
N ALA A 90 17.21 -0.65 12.65
CA ALA A 90 16.40 -0.54 13.86
C ALA A 90 14.98 -1.12 13.69
N ASN A 91 14.42 -0.99 12.47
CA ASN A 91 13.07 -1.45 12.14
C ASN A 91 13.05 -2.78 11.36
N LYS A 92 14.18 -3.53 11.32
CA LYS A 92 14.31 -4.77 10.54
C LYS A 92 13.20 -5.77 10.84
N ALA A 93 12.89 -5.99 12.10
CA ALA A 93 11.87 -6.95 12.53
C ALA A 93 10.46 -6.60 12.00
N GLN A 94 10.09 -5.30 12.03
CA GLN A 94 8.81 -4.82 11.49
C GLN A 94 8.76 -4.98 9.97
N ILE A 95 9.84 -4.62 9.28
CA ILE A 95 9.92 -4.74 7.80
C ILE A 95 9.76 -6.21 7.41
N LEU A 96 10.52 -7.13 8.01
CA LEU A 96 10.44 -8.57 7.73
C LEU A 96 9.03 -9.11 7.94
N LYS A 97 8.43 -8.79 9.09
CA LYS A 97 7.08 -9.25 9.43
C LYS A 97 6.02 -8.73 8.47
N LEU A 98 6.05 -7.43 8.17
CA LEU A 98 5.02 -6.76 7.37
C LEU A 98 5.18 -6.97 5.87
N ALA A 99 6.40 -7.09 5.38
CA ALA A 99 6.70 -7.42 3.98
C ALA A 99 6.66 -8.93 3.68
N LYS A 100 6.54 -9.79 4.73
CA LYS A 100 6.64 -11.25 4.62
C LYS A 100 7.98 -11.70 4.04
N ALA A 101 9.04 -10.96 4.32
CA ALA A 101 10.39 -11.29 3.89
C ALA A 101 11.06 -12.27 4.88
N GLU A 102 12.07 -13.00 4.40
CA GLU A 102 12.88 -13.91 5.21
C GLU A 102 14.05 -13.16 5.85
N ASP A 103 14.75 -12.38 5.04
CA ASP A 103 15.87 -11.57 5.50
C ASP A 103 15.93 -10.22 4.78
N LEU A 104 16.70 -9.31 5.36
CA LEU A 104 16.95 -7.97 4.87
C LEU A 104 18.46 -7.70 4.84
N VAL A 105 18.99 -7.51 3.64
CA VAL A 105 20.37 -7.13 3.40
C VAL A 105 20.41 -5.64 3.13
N ILE A 106 21.06 -4.88 4.02
CA ILE A 106 21.12 -3.42 3.96
C ILE A 106 22.54 -3.00 3.65
N GLY A 107 22.74 -2.12 2.68
CA GLY A 107 24.04 -1.61 2.28
C GLY A 107 23.97 -0.28 1.55
N SER A 108 25.11 0.22 1.09
CA SER A 108 25.21 1.43 0.26
C SER A 108 24.94 1.14 -1.22
N GLU A 109 25.13 -0.09 -1.65
CA GLU A 109 24.94 -0.52 -3.03
C GLU A 109 24.08 -1.78 -3.10
N LEU A 110 23.45 -2.01 -4.26
CA LEU A 110 22.71 -3.23 -4.55
C LEU A 110 23.63 -4.23 -5.24
N ASP A 111 24.11 -5.20 -4.48
CA ASP A 111 24.77 -6.37 -5.04
C ASP A 111 23.73 -7.51 -5.18
N VAL A 112 23.16 -7.64 -6.38
CA VAL A 112 22.08 -8.58 -6.66
C VAL A 112 22.22 -9.20 -8.06
N PRO A 113 21.76 -10.44 -8.26
CA PRO A 113 21.72 -11.08 -9.57
C PRO A 113 20.97 -10.24 -10.61
N ARG A 114 21.27 -10.48 -11.89
CA ARG A 114 20.60 -9.78 -13.00
C ARG A 114 19.08 -9.98 -12.98
N ALA A 115 18.63 -11.20 -12.68
CA ALA A 115 17.22 -11.55 -12.56
C ALA A 115 16.67 -11.12 -11.19
N SER A 116 16.56 -9.82 -10.97
CA SER A 116 16.00 -9.24 -9.74
C SER A 116 14.95 -8.20 -10.07
N ALA A 117 13.82 -8.25 -9.37
CA ALA A 117 12.83 -7.18 -9.38
C ALA A 117 13.38 -5.99 -8.60
N LYS A 118 13.34 -4.80 -9.20
CA LYS A 118 13.89 -3.57 -8.61
C LYS A 118 12.77 -2.58 -8.35
N ALA A 119 12.89 -1.82 -7.26
CA ALA A 119 12.02 -0.69 -6.96
C ALA A 119 12.83 0.44 -6.33
N VAL A 120 12.30 1.64 -6.42
CA VAL A 120 12.91 2.85 -5.87
C VAL A 120 11.89 3.54 -4.97
N THR A 121 12.35 4.01 -3.81
CA THR A 121 11.65 4.95 -2.94
C THR A 121 12.39 6.28 -2.97
N ASN A 122 11.92 7.28 -2.24
CA ASN A 122 12.65 8.55 -2.11
C ASN A 122 14.02 8.36 -1.44
N ASP A 123 14.13 7.41 -0.50
CA ASP A 123 15.27 7.28 0.41
C ASP A 123 16.09 6.01 0.15
N ALA A 124 15.60 5.08 -0.69
CA ALA A 124 16.26 3.80 -0.91
C ALA A 124 15.99 3.19 -2.30
N ARG A 125 16.92 2.36 -2.73
CA ARG A 125 16.73 1.43 -3.85
C ARG A 125 16.60 0.02 -3.30
N LEU A 126 15.63 -0.73 -3.83
CA LEU A 126 15.33 -2.09 -3.40
C LEU A 126 15.52 -3.07 -4.54
N ALA A 127 15.93 -4.27 -4.21
CA ALA A 127 15.94 -5.39 -5.14
C ALA A 127 15.54 -6.69 -4.45
N VAL A 128 14.80 -7.51 -5.15
CA VAL A 128 14.40 -8.85 -4.75
C VAL A 128 14.91 -9.82 -5.81
N PRO A 129 15.88 -10.69 -5.50
CA PRO A 129 16.28 -11.77 -6.41
C PRO A 129 15.08 -12.66 -6.70
N LEU A 130 14.83 -12.96 -7.97
CA LEU A 130 13.69 -13.77 -8.40
C LEU A 130 14.05 -15.23 -8.62
N GLU A 131 15.34 -15.55 -8.56
CA GLU A 131 15.83 -16.91 -8.77
C GLU A 131 15.27 -17.87 -7.72
N GLY A 132 14.67 -18.97 -8.19
CA GLY A 132 14.03 -19.95 -7.33
C GLY A 132 12.68 -19.54 -6.71
N LEU A 133 12.24 -18.28 -6.89
CA LEU A 133 10.96 -17.80 -6.38
C LEU A 133 9.81 -17.99 -7.38
N ILE A 134 10.13 -17.90 -8.66
CA ILE A 134 9.17 -18.03 -9.76
C ILE A 134 9.75 -18.93 -10.85
N ASP A 135 8.87 -19.63 -11.56
CA ASP A 135 9.20 -20.26 -12.82
C ASP A 135 9.21 -19.18 -13.90
N PHE A 136 10.40 -18.79 -14.34
CA PHE A 136 10.59 -17.72 -15.31
C PHE A 136 9.88 -18.00 -16.63
N ASP A 137 9.78 -19.25 -17.09
CA ASP A 137 9.15 -19.59 -18.36
C ASP A 137 7.63 -19.46 -18.25
N VAL A 138 7.06 -19.93 -17.16
CA VAL A 138 5.63 -19.81 -16.87
C VAL A 138 5.25 -18.36 -16.68
N GLU A 139 6.04 -17.59 -15.96
CA GLU A 139 5.76 -16.17 -15.71
C GLU A 139 5.92 -15.31 -16.97
N ARG A 140 6.95 -15.57 -17.80
CA ARG A 140 7.10 -14.91 -19.11
C ARG A 140 5.90 -15.19 -20.01
N ALA A 141 5.44 -16.43 -20.07
CA ALA A 141 4.26 -16.81 -20.85
C ALA A 141 3.00 -16.08 -20.34
N ARG A 142 2.82 -15.99 -19.02
CA ARG A 142 1.71 -15.27 -18.38
C ARG A 142 1.72 -13.79 -18.75
N LEU A 143 2.86 -13.11 -18.57
CA LEU A 143 3.02 -11.69 -18.89
C LEU A 143 2.80 -11.41 -20.38
N THR A 144 3.36 -12.24 -21.26
CA THR A 144 3.17 -12.13 -22.72
C THR A 144 1.70 -12.23 -23.10
N ASN A 145 0.98 -13.19 -22.54
CA ASN A 145 -0.46 -13.36 -22.79
C ASN A 145 -1.28 -12.16 -22.25
N GLN A 146 -0.89 -11.60 -21.11
CA GLN A 146 -1.57 -10.43 -20.55
C GLN A 146 -1.33 -9.19 -21.40
N ILE A 147 -0.09 -8.95 -21.84
CA ILE A 147 0.25 -7.86 -22.76
C ILE A 147 -0.55 -7.97 -24.08
N ALA A 148 -0.64 -9.18 -24.65
CA ALA A 148 -1.40 -9.40 -25.87
C ALA A 148 -2.89 -9.03 -25.70
N LYS A 149 -3.53 -9.42 -24.62
CA LYS A 149 -4.94 -9.07 -24.32
C LYS A 149 -5.15 -7.57 -24.19
N LEU A 150 -4.31 -6.89 -23.42
CA LEU A 150 -4.41 -5.44 -23.23
C LEU A 150 -4.13 -4.67 -24.52
N THR A 151 -3.18 -5.15 -25.34
CA THR A 151 -2.87 -4.57 -26.65
C THR A 151 -4.05 -4.71 -27.60
N GLU A 152 -4.72 -5.87 -27.61
CA GLU A 152 -5.93 -6.07 -28.40
C GLU A 152 -7.07 -5.15 -27.97
N GLU A 153 -7.31 -5.02 -26.65
CA GLU A 153 -8.32 -4.09 -26.12
C GLU A 153 -8.01 -2.65 -26.53
N ARG A 154 -6.76 -2.20 -26.34
CA ARG A 154 -6.31 -0.86 -26.75
C ARG A 154 -6.48 -0.63 -28.24
N THR A 155 -6.08 -1.59 -29.09
CA THR A 155 -6.22 -1.49 -30.53
C THR A 155 -7.69 -1.31 -30.96
N ARG A 156 -8.62 -2.02 -30.30
CA ARG A 156 -10.07 -1.85 -30.56
C ARG A 156 -10.55 -0.44 -30.19
N LEU A 157 -10.10 0.08 -29.04
CA LEU A 157 -10.45 1.44 -28.60
C LEU A 157 -9.87 2.50 -29.56
N ASP A 158 -8.61 2.35 -29.95
CA ASP A 158 -7.94 3.27 -30.86
C ASP A 158 -8.58 3.25 -32.26
N ALA A 159 -8.99 2.08 -32.76
CA ALA A 159 -9.76 1.96 -33.99
C ALA A 159 -11.12 2.68 -33.89
N GLN A 160 -11.81 2.56 -32.76
CA GLN A 160 -13.07 3.26 -32.51
C GLN A 160 -12.87 4.77 -32.45
N LEU A 161 -11.83 5.24 -31.78
CA LEU A 161 -11.46 6.65 -31.67
C LEU A 161 -10.95 7.27 -32.98
N SER A 162 -10.42 6.44 -33.88
CA SER A 162 -9.99 6.85 -35.24
C SER A 162 -11.15 6.98 -36.22
N ASN A 163 -12.33 6.45 -35.90
CA ASN A 163 -13.51 6.54 -36.72
C ASN A 163 -14.18 7.93 -36.57
N ALA A 164 -14.00 8.81 -37.56
CA ALA A 164 -14.57 10.16 -37.54
C ALA A 164 -16.10 10.14 -37.31
N ASN A 165 -16.82 9.23 -37.99
CA ASN A 165 -18.28 9.11 -37.80
C ASN A 165 -18.70 8.77 -36.38
N PHE A 166 -17.87 8.05 -35.66
CA PHE A 166 -18.12 7.75 -34.22
C PHE A 166 -17.82 8.99 -33.37
N VAL A 167 -16.65 9.60 -33.57
CA VAL A 167 -16.19 10.75 -32.75
C VAL A 167 -17.13 11.96 -32.91
N ASP A 168 -17.64 12.21 -34.12
CA ASP A 168 -18.52 13.34 -34.40
C ASP A 168 -19.95 13.15 -33.86
N ARG A 169 -20.39 11.89 -33.64
CA ARG A 169 -21.76 11.58 -33.18
C ARG A 169 -21.85 11.18 -31.72
N ALA A 170 -20.75 10.74 -31.13
CA ALA A 170 -20.71 10.30 -29.74
C ALA A 170 -20.72 11.51 -28.78
N PRO A 171 -21.32 11.40 -27.59
CA PRO A 171 -21.19 12.40 -26.54
C PRO A 171 -19.71 12.66 -26.21
N ALA A 172 -19.35 13.93 -26.05
CA ALA A 172 -17.96 14.35 -25.77
C ALA A 172 -17.37 13.65 -24.53
N GLU A 173 -18.19 13.43 -23.50
CA GLU A 173 -17.81 12.69 -22.29
C GLU A 173 -17.37 11.26 -22.64
N LYS A 174 -18.10 10.57 -23.52
CA LYS A 174 -17.77 9.20 -23.93
C LYS A 174 -16.45 9.12 -24.71
N VAL A 175 -16.19 10.09 -25.57
CA VAL A 175 -14.92 10.17 -26.31
C VAL A 175 -13.76 10.41 -25.33
N THR A 176 -13.96 11.28 -24.35
CA THR A 176 -12.95 11.56 -23.30
C THR A 176 -12.68 10.32 -22.44
N GLU A 177 -13.72 9.61 -22.01
CA GLU A 177 -13.61 8.35 -21.28
C GLU A 177 -12.79 7.30 -22.03
N LEU A 178 -13.10 7.08 -23.32
CA LEU A 178 -12.39 6.12 -24.16
C LEU A 178 -10.92 6.49 -24.38
N ARG A 179 -10.62 7.78 -24.56
CA ARG A 179 -9.23 8.26 -24.62
C ARG A 179 -8.47 8.02 -23.33
N GLY A 180 -9.10 8.31 -22.17
CA GLY A 180 -8.54 8.03 -20.85
C GLY A 180 -8.26 6.54 -20.68
N ARG A 181 -9.20 5.68 -21.08
CA ARG A 181 -9.03 4.22 -21.02
C ARG A 181 -7.90 3.72 -21.92
N SER A 182 -7.78 4.24 -23.16
CA SER A 182 -6.67 3.87 -24.05
C SER A 182 -5.31 4.28 -23.48
N ALA A 183 -5.20 5.47 -22.87
CA ALA A 183 -3.98 5.93 -22.21
C ALA A 183 -3.62 5.04 -21.00
N GLU A 184 -4.60 4.69 -20.16
CA GLU A 184 -4.40 3.79 -19.02
C GLU A 184 -3.91 2.41 -19.45
N LEU A 185 -4.51 1.82 -20.49
CA LEU A 185 -4.04 0.55 -21.06
C LEU A 185 -2.60 0.66 -21.58
N GLY A 186 -2.23 1.79 -22.17
CA GLY A 186 -0.85 2.06 -22.58
C GLY A 186 0.12 1.96 -21.39
N HIS A 187 -0.16 2.66 -20.31
CA HIS A 187 0.67 2.62 -19.09
C HIS A 187 0.77 1.21 -18.49
N GLN A 188 -0.34 0.46 -18.49
CA GLN A 188 -0.34 -0.92 -18.01
C GLN A 188 0.54 -1.82 -18.87
N ILE A 189 0.46 -1.70 -20.21
CA ILE A 189 1.30 -2.44 -21.16
C ILE A 189 2.78 -2.11 -20.93
N ASP A 190 3.12 -0.83 -20.77
CA ASP A 190 4.50 -0.40 -20.54
C ASP A 190 5.07 -0.99 -19.25
N THR A 191 4.28 -0.97 -18.16
CA THR A 191 4.65 -1.58 -16.89
C THR A 191 4.90 -3.09 -17.01
N LEU A 192 4.02 -3.80 -17.71
CA LEU A 192 4.18 -5.24 -17.94
C LEU A 192 5.40 -5.57 -18.82
N ASN A 193 5.74 -4.73 -19.80
CA ASN A 193 6.94 -4.89 -20.60
C ASN A 193 8.21 -4.72 -19.77
N ILE A 194 8.26 -3.73 -18.85
CA ILE A 194 9.38 -3.56 -17.93
C ILE A 194 9.55 -4.82 -17.06
N ASN A 195 8.45 -5.38 -16.56
CA ASN A 195 8.49 -6.60 -15.76
C ASN A 195 8.97 -7.81 -16.59
N LEU A 196 8.53 -7.92 -17.85
CA LEU A 196 8.98 -8.98 -18.76
C LEU A 196 10.47 -8.88 -19.07
N GLU A 197 10.99 -7.67 -19.23
CA GLU A 197 12.43 -7.42 -19.42
C GLU A 197 13.27 -7.83 -18.20
N ALA A 198 12.74 -7.62 -16.98
CA ALA A 198 13.41 -8.01 -15.75
C ALA A 198 13.55 -9.53 -15.58
N LEU A 199 12.78 -10.34 -16.36
CA LEU A 199 12.85 -11.80 -16.38
C LEU A 199 13.76 -12.38 -17.49
N ARG A 200 14.47 -11.54 -18.22
CA ARG A 200 15.44 -11.93 -19.24
C ARG A 200 16.84 -12.02 -18.65
#